data_436d4601acd07b456514f019819e1735
#
_entry.id   436d4601acd07b456514f019819e1735
#
_cell.length_a   1.000
_cell.length_b   1.000
_cell.length_c   1.000
_cell.angle_alpha   90.00
_cell.angle_beta   90.00
_cell.angle_gamma   90.00
#
_symmetry.space_group_name_H-M   'P 1'
#
loop_
_entity.id
_entity.type
_entity.pdbx_description
1 polymer ?
#
loop_
_entity_poly.entity_id
_entity_poly.type
_entity_poly.pdbx_seq_one_letter_code
_entity_poly.pdbx_strand_id
1 'polypeptide(L)'
;MRKVRWILTPLAVTLLGVAAFGLAVRIYMGRDAENHLAPSEAVNLADLHSPLPKAGFLFCPPGYCPAVEAVASPVFPMPWERLRDYWTEVISGEKRVETILVDPDDRRFVYIQHSPTFRFPDIITVEFVQLGPNRSGIAIYSRSRYGHYDFGKNRKRVGKWLALLEKMAQPAIGRRARAE
;
A
#
# COMPACT_ATOMS: atom_id res chain seq x y z
N MET A 1 -54.68 -8.98 -5.06
CA MET A 1 -53.48 -8.54 -5.79
C MET A 1 -53.02 -7.09 -5.53
N ARG A 2 -53.83 -6.20 -4.96
CA ARG A 2 -53.49 -4.77 -4.70
C ARG A 2 -52.54 -4.53 -3.51
N LYS A 3 -52.57 -5.38 -2.49
CA LYS A 3 -51.74 -5.19 -1.25
C LYS A 3 -50.23 -5.40 -1.44
N VAL A 4 -49.80 -6.19 -2.42
CA VAL A 4 -48.35 -6.46 -2.68
C VAL A 4 -47.67 -5.22 -3.31
N ARG A 5 -48.36 -4.40 -4.09
CA ARG A 5 -47.78 -3.19 -4.70
C ARG A 5 -47.34 -2.12 -3.69
N TRP A 6 -48.05 -2.00 -2.55
CA TRP A 6 -47.77 -0.99 -1.53
C TRP A 6 -46.52 -1.31 -0.71
N ILE A 7 -46.08 -2.57 -0.67
CA ILE A 7 -44.90 -3.00 0.06
C ILE A 7 -43.64 -2.96 -0.85
N LEU A 8 -43.80 -3.22 -2.15
CA LEU A 8 -42.70 -3.25 -3.11
C LEU A 8 -42.18 -1.84 -3.48
N THR A 9 -43.01 -0.82 -3.46
CA THR A 9 -42.60 0.56 -3.78
C THR A 9 -41.62 1.15 -2.73
N PRO A 10 -41.85 1.11 -1.42
CA PRO A 10 -40.92 1.65 -0.45
C PRO A 10 -39.60 0.86 -0.44
N LEU A 11 -39.64 -0.45 -0.61
CA LEU A 11 -38.44 -1.28 -0.69
C LEU A 11 -37.58 -0.93 -1.92
N ALA A 12 -38.21 -0.75 -3.09
CA ALA A 12 -37.52 -0.34 -4.31
C ALA A 12 -36.91 1.06 -4.18
N VAL A 13 -37.63 2.01 -3.57
CA VAL A 13 -37.11 3.36 -3.31
C VAL A 13 -35.93 3.35 -2.36
N THR A 14 -36.00 2.52 -1.31
CA THR A 14 -34.88 2.38 -0.35
C THR A 14 -33.66 1.78 -1.02
N LEU A 15 -33.81 0.73 -1.84
CA LEU A 15 -32.72 0.09 -2.58
C LEU A 15 -32.07 1.05 -3.58
N LEU A 16 -32.88 1.85 -4.30
CA LEU A 16 -32.38 2.87 -5.21
C LEU A 16 -31.62 3.97 -4.46
N GLY A 17 -32.11 4.40 -3.30
CA GLY A 17 -31.42 5.36 -2.44
C GLY A 17 -30.06 4.86 -1.95
N VAL A 18 -29.98 3.60 -1.50
CA VAL A 18 -28.73 2.98 -1.08
C VAL A 18 -27.75 2.84 -2.25
N ALA A 19 -28.23 2.44 -3.42
CA ALA A 19 -27.39 2.32 -4.62
C ALA A 19 -26.87 3.69 -5.08
N ALA A 20 -27.71 4.72 -5.10
CA ALA A 20 -27.33 6.09 -5.45
C ALA A 20 -26.32 6.67 -4.45
N PHE A 21 -26.52 6.45 -3.16
CA PHE A 21 -25.57 6.85 -2.12
C PHE A 21 -24.22 6.16 -2.29
N GLY A 22 -24.23 4.84 -2.51
CA GLY A 22 -22.99 4.07 -2.75
C GLY A 22 -22.23 4.56 -3.99
N LEU A 23 -22.95 4.90 -5.07
CA LEU A 23 -22.35 5.48 -6.27
C LEU A 23 -21.79 6.88 -6.00
N ALA A 24 -22.51 7.74 -5.29
CA ALA A 24 -22.04 9.07 -4.91
C ALA A 24 -20.76 9.01 -4.06
N VAL A 25 -20.72 8.14 -3.06
CA VAL A 25 -19.52 7.90 -2.25
C VAL A 25 -18.35 7.43 -3.13
N ARG A 26 -18.60 6.49 -4.04
CA ARG A 26 -17.57 5.99 -4.97
C ARG A 26 -16.98 7.08 -5.86
N ILE A 27 -17.84 7.96 -6.41
CA ILE A 27 -17.42 9.08 -7.27
C ILE A 27 -16.64 10.10 -6.43
N TYR A 28 -17.16 10.47 -5.27
CA TYR A 28 -16.51 11.44 -4.38
C TYR A 28 -15.11 10.97 -3.95
N MET A 29 -15.00 9.74 -3.47
CA MET A 29 -13.70 9.17 -3.04
C MET A 29 -12.71 9.02 -4.19
N GLY A 30 -13.19 8.68 -5.41
CA GLY A 30 -12.33 8.65 -6.59
C GLY A 30 -11.75 10.02 -6.94
N ARG A 31 -12.60 11.06 -6.94
CA ARG A 31 -12.18 12.44 -7.23
C ARG A 31 -11.28 13.03 -6.16
N ASP A 32 -11.56 12.77 -4.89
CA ASP A 32 -10.73 13.23 -3.78
C ASP A 32 -9.32 12.64 -3.85
N ALA A 33 -9.22 11.37 -4.22
CA ALA A 33 -7.93 10.71 -4.45
C ALA A 33 -7.13 11.39 -5.59
N GLU A 34 -7.78 11.74 -6.69
CA GLU A 34 -7.13 12.37 -7.85
C GLU A 34 -6.72 13.83 -7.59
N ASN A 35 -7.52 14.59 -6.84
CA ASN A 35 -7.34 16.05 -6.70
C ASN A 35 -6.53 16.47 -5.47
N HIS A 36 -6.36 15.63 -4.45
CA HIS A 36 -5.83 16.03 -3.14
C HIS A 36 -4.63 15.21 -2.67
N LEU A 37 -4.09 14.34 -3.52
CA LEU A 37 -2.89 13.60 -3.20
C LEU A 37 -1.67 14.45 -3.56
N ALA A 38 -1.39 15.38 -2.67
CA ALA A 38 -0.21 16.18 -2.76
C ALA A 38 1.05 15.36 -2.44
N PRO A 39 2.21 15.79 -2.92
CA PRO A 39 3.52 15.27 -2.47
C PRO A 39 3.69 15.27 -0.94
N SER A 40 2.92 16.10 -0.22
CA SER A 40 2.85 16.14 1.25
C SER A 40 2.35 14.84 1.92
N GLU A 41 1.76 13.92 1.17
CA GLU A 41 1.40 12.59 1.67
C GLU A 41 2.61 11.63 1.76
N ALA A 42 3.74 12.01 1.15
CA ALA A 42 4.99 11.27 1.27
C ALA A 42 5.56 11.45 2.68
N VAL A 43 5.63 10.36 3.42
CA VAL A 43 6.23 10.32 4.77
C VAL A 43 7.66 9.84 4.63
N ASN A 44 8.61 10.48 5.33
CA ASN A 44 9.95 9.95 5.49
C ASN A 44 9.93 8.85 6.54
N LEU A 45 10.22 7.62 6.14
CA LEU A 45 10.11 6.46 7.03
C LEU A 45 11.24 6.40 8.07
N ALA A 46 12.38 7.01 7.79
CA ALA A 46 13.47 7.17 8.76
C ALA A 46 13.09 8.10 9.92
N ASP A 47 12.11 8.99 9.72
CA ASP A 47 11.61 9.92 10.73
C ASP A 47 10.26 9.52 11.32
N LEU A 48 9.71 8.37 10.91
CA LEU A 48 8.39 7.93 11.34
C LEU A 48 8.44 7.33 12.76
N HIS A 49 7.92 8.08 13.73
CA HIS A 49 7.89 7.72 15.14
C HIS A 49 6.55 7.09 15.57
N SER A 50 6.61 6.35 16.69
CA SER A 50 5.42 5.85 17.39
C SER A 50 4.64 6.99 18.10
N PRO A 51 3.30 6.84 18.30
CA PRO A 51 2.50 5.70 17.87
C PRO A 51 2.06 5.80 16.40
N LEU A 52 2.08 4.66 15.71
CA LEU A 52 1.52 4.61 14.36
C LEU A 52 -0.02 4.65 14.40
N PRO A 53 -0.68 5.27 13.39
CA PRO A 53 -2.13 5.19 13.24
C PRO A 53 -2.61 3.72 13.19
N LYS A 54 -3.72 3.41 13.87
CA LYS A 54 -4.28 2.04 13.93
C LYS A 54 -4.66 1.46 12.55
N ALA A 55 -4.91 2.33 11.57
CA ALA A 55 -5.17 1.94 10.18
C ALA A 55 -3.89 1.93 9.34
N GLY A 56 -2.71 1.96 9.96
CA GLY A 56 -1.41 1.91 9.30
C GLY A 56 -0.64 0.64 9.68
N PHE A 57 0.29 0.25 8.80
CA PHE A 57 1.19 -0.86 9.04
C PHE A 57 2.56 -0.60 8.42
N LEU A 58 3.62 -0.81 9.20
CA LEU A 58 5.00 -0.54 8.80
C LEU A 58 5.84 -1.83 8.80
N PHE A 59 6.43 -2.12 7.65
CA PHE A 59 7.57 -3.02 7.53
C PHE A 59 8.84 -2.21 7.33
N CYS A 60 9.91 -2.55 8.04
CA CYS A 60 11.14 -1.79 7.99
C CYS A 60 12.38 -2.67 8.16
N PRO A 61 13.48 -2.41 7.44
CA PRO A 61 14.75 -3.07 7.70
C PRO A 61 15.23 -2.79 9.12
N PRO A 62 15.89 -3.76 9.78
CA PRO A 62 16.42 -3.57 11.12
C PRO A 62 17.28 -2.30 11.23
N GLY A 63 16.97 -1.46 12.23
CA GLY A 63 17.71 -0.24 12.53
C GLY A 63 17.45 0.96 11.64
N TYR A 64 16.49 0.90 10.70
CA TYR A 64 16.18 2.01 9.81
C TYR A 64 15.05 2.90 10.33
N CYS A 65 13.93 2.32 10.72
CA CYS A 65 12.79 3.11 11.22
C CYS A 65 12.81 3.19 12.75
N PRO A 66 12.53 4.37 13.34
CA PRO A 66 12.47 4.53 14.79
C PRO A 66 11.18 4.02 15.43
N ALA A 67 10.12 3.80 14.67
CA ALA A 67 8.84 3.33 15.18
C ALA A 67 8.94 1.91 15.75
N VAL A 68 8.54 1.74 17.02
CA VAL A 68 8.63 0.44 17.75
C VAL A 68 7.64 -0.60 17.24
N GLU A 69 6.56 -0.20 16.57
CA GLU A 69 5.57 -1.08 15.95
C GLU A 69 6.03 -1.63 14.58
N ALA A 70 7.19 -1.20 14.09
CA ALA A 70 7.70 -1.66 12.82
C ALA A 70 8.00 -3.17 12.86
N VAL A 71 7.46 -3.89 11.88
CA VAL A 71 7.77 -5.31 11.67
C VAL A 71 8.99 -5.41 10.77
N ALA A 72 9.93 -6.29 11.11
CA ALA A 72 11.14 -6.47 10.33
C ALA A 72 10.81 -6.85 8.87
N SER A 73 11.35 -6.10 7.92
CA SER A 73 11.35 -6.46 6.51
C SER A 73 12.58 -7.29 6.13
N PRO A 74 12.51 -8.09 5.05
CA PRO A 74 13.66 -8.84 4.55
C PRO A 74 14.83 -7.95 4.14
N VAL A 75 16.04 -8.49 4.29
CA VAL A 75 17.27 -7.92 3.75
C VAL A 75 17.71 -8.75 2.54
N PHE A 76 18.00 -8.06 1.44
CA PHE A 76 18.35 -8.68 0.16
C PHE A 76 19.85 -8.55 -0.13
N PRO A 77 20.51 -9.61 -0.60
CA PRO A 77 21.95 -9.59 -0.94
C PRO A 77 22.18 -9.00 -2.35
N MET A 78 21.71 -7.79 -2.57
CA MET A 78 21.82 -7.05 -3.84
C MET A 78 21.81 -5.54 -3.58
N PRO A 79 22.28 -4.70 -4.53
CA PRO A 79 22.15 -3.26 -4.46
C PRO A 79 20.67 -2.84 -4.57
N TRP A 80 20.33 -1.68 -4.00
CA TRP A 80 18.95 -1.21 -3.90
C TRP A 80 18.29 -0.96 -5.29
N GLU A 81 19.07 -0.58 -6.29
CA GLU A 81 18.57 -0.36 -7.65
C GLU A 81 17.96 -1.65 -8.23
N ARG A 82 18.62 -2.77 -8.00
CA ARG A 82 18.10 -4.07 -8.44
C ARG A 82 16.89 -4.51 -7.65
N LEU A 83 16.85 -4.22 -6.35
CA LEU A 83 15.69 -4.48 -5.51
C LEU A 83 14.49 -3.66 -5.96
N ARG A 84 14.71 -2.37 -6.32
CA ARG A 84 13.71 -1.48 -6.92
C ARG A 84 13.14 -2.06 -8.22
N ASP A 85 13.99 -2.60 -9.09
CA ASP A 85 13.54 -3.15 -10.36
C ASP A 85 12.60 -4.35 -10.15
N TYR A 86 12.92 -5.26 -9.23
CA TYR A 86 12.02 -6.35 -8.83
C TYR A 86 10.72 -5.82 -8.18
N TRP A 87 10.82 -4.80 -7.34
CA TRP A 87 9.65 -4.17 -6.75
C TRP A 87 8.72 -3.57 -7.80
N THR A 88 9.28 -2.89 -8.79
CA THR A 88 8.52 -2.31 -9.90
C THR A 88 7.73 -3.39 -10.64
N GLU A 89 8.31 -4.57 -10.84
CA GLU A 89 7.63 -5.70 -11.45
C GLU A 89 6.49 -6.23 -10.55
N VAL A 90 6.72 -6.36 -9.24
CA VAL A 90 5.67 -6.74 -8.28
C VAL A 90 4.49 -5.77 -8.34
N ILE A 91 4.75 -4.46 -8.32
CA ILE A 91 3.70 -3.44 -8.31
C ILE A 91 2.96 -3.37 -9.65
N SER A 92 3.65 -3.57 -10.77
CA SER A 92 3.01 -3.56 -12.10
C SER A 92 1.93 -4.64 -12.26
N GLY A 93 2.04 -5.74 -11.52
CA GLY A 93 1.03 -6.81 -11.47
C GLY A 93 -0.17 -6.52 -10.56
N GLU A 94 -0.14 -5.46 -9.77
CA GLU A 94 -1.19 -5.17 -8.78
C GLU A 94 -2.31 -4.30 -9.37
N LYS A 95 -3.54 -4.67 -9.04
CA LYS A 95 -4.73 -3.94 -9.54
C LYS A 95 -5.02 -2.71 -8.69
N ARG A 96 -5.47 -1.64 -9.34
CA ARG A 96 -5.91 -0.39 -8.71
C ARG A 96 -4.81 0.27 -7.87
N VAL A 97 -3.56 0.09 -8.29
CA VAL A 97 -2.39 0.79 -7.75
C VAL A 97 -1.98 1.85 -8.76
N GLU A 98 -1.79 3.05 -8.29
CA GLU A 98 -1.31 4.21 -9.05
C GLU A 98 -0.06 4.76 -8.38
N THR A 99 0.93 5.12 -9.16
CA THR A 99 2.14 5.80 -8.68
C THR A 99 1.87 7.29 -8.67
N ILE A 100 2.00 7.94 -7.50
CA ILE A 100 1.77 9.39 -7.35
C ILE A 100 3.05 10.19 -7.15
N LEU A 101 4.09 9.55 -6.66
CA LEU A 101 5.41 10.16 -6.50
C LEU A 101 6.48 9.13 -6.79
N VAL A 102 7.49 9.56 -7.54
CA VAL A 102 8.76 8.87 -7.68
C VAL A 102 9.84 9.86 -7.33
N ASP A 103 10.59 9.57 -6.28
CA ASP A 103 11.74 10.35 -5.85
C ASP A 103 12.98 9.43 -5.92
N PRO A 104 13.64 9.36 -7.08
CA PRO A 104 14.76 8.45 -7.28
C PRO A 104 16.00 8.85 -6.47
N ASP A 105 16.20 10.12 -6.17
CA ASP A 105 17.35 10.61 -5.40
C ASP A 105 17.22 10.21 -3.93
N ASP A 106 16.00 10.32 -3.38
CA ASP A 106 15.67 9.87 -2.02
C ASP A 106 15.27 8.39 -1.96
N ARG A 107 15.24 7.70 -3.12
CA ARG A 107 14.85 6.29 -3.23
C ARG A 107 13.45 6.01 -2.69
N ARG A 108 12.56 7.00 -2.79
CA ARG A 108 11.20 6.95 -2.27
C ARG A 108 10.17 6.90 -3.38
N PHE A 109 9.17 6.07 -3.18
CA PHE A 109 8.01 5.94 -4.06
C PHE A 109 6.74 6.04 -3.22
N VAL A 110 5.74 6.71 -3.74
CA VAL A 110 4.42 6.76 -3.12
C VAL A 110 3.39 6.25 -4.10
N TYR A 111 2.58 5.32 -3.62
CA TYR A 111 1.50 4.71 -4.36
C TYR A 111 0.17 4.94 -3.66
N ILE A 112 -0.90 4.87 -4.44
CA ILE A 112 -2.25 4.74 -3.95
C ILE A 112 -2.81 3.43 -4.41
N GLN A 113 -3.49 2.72 -3.50
CA GLN A 113 -4.34 1.61 -3.89
C GLN A 113 -5.78 1.87 -3.50
N HIS A 114 -6.67 1.81 -4.49
CA HIS A 114 -8.10 1.99 -4.28
C HIS A 114 -8.78 0.70 -3.84
N SER A 115 -9.67 0.78 -2.86
CA SER A 115 -10.53 -0.35 -2.50
C SER A 115 -11.47 -0.71 -3.66
N PRO A 116 -11.87 -2.01 -3.81
CA PRO A 116 -12.63 -2.44 -4.99
C PRO A 116 -14.03 -1.84 -5.08
N THR A 117 -14.71 -1.65 -3.95
CA THR A 117 -16.13 -1.26 -3.92
C THR A 117 -16.31 0.26 -3.88
N PHE A 118 -15.78 0.91 -2.85
CA PHE A 118 -15.99 2.34 -2.61
C PHE A 118 -14.83 3.23 -3.05
N ARG A 119 -13.77 2.65 -3.59
CA ARG A 119 -12.56 3.35 -4.02
C ARG A 119 -11.85 4.14 -2.90
N PHE A 120 -12.00 3.72 -1.64
CA PHE A 120 -11.23 4.31 -0.56
C PHE A 120 -9.74 4.20 -0.85
N PRO A 121 -9.01 5.32 -0.80
CA PRO A 121 -7.57 5.31 -1.07
C PRO A 121 -6.80 4.87 0.19
N ASP A 122 -5.89 3.93 -0.01
CA ASP A 122 -4.82 3.62 0.91
C ASP A 122 -3.52 4.16 0.32
N ILE A 123 -2.70 4.82 1.14
CA ILE A 123 -1.44 5.42 0.73
C ILE A 123 -0.31 4.49 1.15
N ILE A 124 0.58 4.22 0.22
CA ILE A 124 1.71 3.32 0.44
C ILE A 124 3.01 4.07 0.12
N THR A 125 3.82 4.34 1.14
CA THR A 125 5.17 4.88 0.99
C THR A 125 6.16 3.73 1.01
N VAL A 126 7.09 3.73 0.07
CA VAL A 126 8.14 2.73 -0.08
C VAL A 126 9.48 3.44 -0.15
N GLU A 127 10.46 2.97 0.62
CA GLU A 127 11.83 3.46 0.59
C GLU A 127 12.81 2.29 0.43
N PHE A 128 13.76 2.44 -0.49
CA PHE A 128 14.84 1.47 -0.70
C PHE A 128 16.06 1.90 0.10
N VAL A 129 16.49 1.01 0.99
CA VAL A 129 17.55 1.28 1.95
C VAL A 129 18.83 0.53 1.56
N GLN A 130 19.90 1.26 1.28
CA GLN A 130 21.21 0.64 1.09
C GLN A 130 21.82 0.29 2.46
N LEU A 131 22.06 -0.98 2.71
CA LEU A 131 22.59 -1.49 3.98
C LEU A 131 24.07 -1.93 3.88
N GLY A 132 24.65 -1.84 2.70
CA GLY A 132 26.03 -2.19 2.38
C GLY A 132 26.25 -2.29 0.87
N PRO A 133 27.47 -2.48 0.37
CA PRO A 133 27.78 -2.45 -1.07
C PRO A 133 26.88 -3.35 -1.93
N ASN A 134 26.52 -4.52 -1.39
CA ASN A 134 25.64 -5.50 -2.04
C ASN A 134 24.53 -5.98 -1.08
N ARG A 135 24.05 -5.10 -0.23
CA ARG A 135 22.97 -5.41 0.71
C ARG A 135 22.00 -4.26 0.73
N SER A 136 20.75 -4.56 0.55
CA SER A 136 19.67 -3.56 0.61
C SER A 136 18.47 -4.11 1.36
N GLY A 137 17.62 -3.20 1.80
CA GLY A 137 16.34 -3.47 2.42
C GLY A 137 15.26 -2.61 1.79
N ILE A 138 14.04 -2.88 2.17
CA ILE A 138 12.87 -2.12 1.75
C ILE A 138 12.04 -1.75 2.99
N ALA A 139 11.76 -0.48 3.16
CA ALA A 139 10.81 0.00 4.16
C ALA A 139 9.47 0.30 3.45
N ILE A 140 8.36 -0.16 4.02
CA ILE A 140 7.03 0.00 3.43
C ILE A 140 6.05 0.40 4.52
N TYR A 141 5.49 1.60 4.40
CA TYR A 141 4.41 2.08 5.24
C TYR A 141 3.12 2.16 4.44
N SER A 142 2.14 1.36 4.82
CA SER A 142 0.83 1.34 4.18
C SER A 142 -0.22 1.78 5.19
N ARG A 143 -1.01 2.81 4.85
CA ARG A 143 -2.04 3.38 5.72
C ARG A 143 -3.31 3.72 4.95
N SER A 144 -4.44 3.59 5.61
CA SER A 144 -5.70 4.11 5.07
C SER A 144 -5.74 5.63 5.22
N ARG A 145 -6.18 6.34 4.18
CA ARG A 145 -6.39 7.78 4.26
C ARG A 145 -7.61 8.13 5.12
N TYR A 146 -8.63 7.29 5.06
CA TYR A 146 -9.87 7.47 5.81
C TYR A 146 -10.14 6.29 6.74
N GLY A 147 -10.69 6.61 7.93
CA GLY A 147 -11.05 5.62 8.92
C GLY A 147 -9.96 5.32 9.93
N HIS A 148 -10.38 4.77 11.08
CA HIS A 148 -9.50 4.47 12.20
C HIS A 148 -9.01 3.02 12.21
N TYR A 149 -9.62 2.15 11.40
CA TYR A 149 -9.31 0.73 11.34
C TYR A 149 -9.34 0.24 9.90
N ASP A 150 -8.36 -0.58 9.52
CA ASP A 150 -8.26 -1.21 8.20
C ASP A 150 -8.56 -2.71 8.19
N PHE A 151 -8.87 -3.28 9.36
CA PHE A 151 -9.10 -4.73 9.55
C PHE A 151 -7.90 -5.60 9.08
N GLY A 152 -6.68 -5.08 9.23
CA GLY A 152 -5.45 -5.76 8.85
C GLY A 152 -5.18 -5.81 7.33
N LYS A 153 -5.91 -5.03 6.54
CA LYS A 153 -5.74 -4.99 5.06
C LYS A 153 -4.37 -4.48 4.67
N ASN A 154 -3.86 -3.43 5.33
CA ASN A 154 -2.54 -2.87 5.06
C ASN A 154 -1.44 -3.90 5.35
N ARG A 155 -1.50 -4.57 6.49
CA ARG A 155 -0.58 -5.67 6.85
C ARG A 155 -0.60 -6.80 5.80
N LYS A 156 -1.80 -7.27 5.44
CA LYS A 156 -1.97 -8.36 4.48
C LYS A 156 -1.45 -7.99 3.10
N ARG A 157 -1.70 -6.77 2.65
CA ARG A 157 -1.21 -6.23 1.37
C ARG A 157 0.31 -6.25 1.32
N VAL A 158 0.96 -5.60 2.29
CA VAL A 158 2.42 -5.47 2.30
C VAL A 158 3.07 -6.84 2.47
N GLY A 159 2.53 -7.70 3.35
CA GLY A 159 3.03 -9.07 3.49
C GLY A 159 2.96 -9.87 2.19
N LYS A 160 1.86 -9.75 1.42
CA LYS A 160 1.74 -10.36 0.09
C LYS A 160 2.81 -9.84 -0.88
N TRP A 161 3.01 -8.54 -0.94
CA TRP A 161 3.97 -7.92 -1.86
C TRP A 161 5.42 -8.28 -1.50
N LEU A 162 5.76 -8.29 -0.21
CA LEU A 162 7.07 -8.74 0.24
C LEU A 162 7.32 -10.20 -0.11
N ALA A 163 6.35 -11.09 0.08
CA ALA A 163 6.50 -12.50 -0.30
C ALA A 163 6.70 -12.68 -1.83
N LEU A 164 6.03 -11.88 -2.66
CA LEU A 164 6.26 -11.87 -4.11
C LEU A 164 7.67 -11.37 -4.45
N LEU A 165 8.10 -10.29 -3.82
CA LEU A 165 9.44 -9.73 -3.99
C LEU A 165 10.54 -10.72 -3.61
N GLU A 166 10.41 -11.40 -2.47
CA GLU A 166 11.33 -12.46 -2.04
C GLU A 166 11.40 -13.60 -3.06
N LYS A 167 10.25 -14.06 -3.55
CA LYS A 167 10.17 -15.10 -4.58
C LYS A 167 10.90 -14.70 -5.85
N MET A 168 10.74 -13.48 -6.31
CA MET A 168 11.42 -12.96 -7.50
C MET A 168 12.93 -12.78 -7.28
N ALA A 169 13.34 -12.41 -6.08
CA ALA A 169 14.74 -12.24 -5.71
C ALA A 169 15.49 -13.55 -5.49
N GLN A 170 14.81 -14.68 -5.23
CA GLN A 170 15.44 -16.00 -4.95
C GLN A 170 16.49 -16.44 -5.97
N PRO A 171 16.30 -16.31 -7.30
CA PRO A 171 17.32 -16.72 -8.29
C PRO A 171 18.63 -15.95 -8.15
N ALA A 172 18.58 -14.69 -7.69
CA ALA A 172 19.77 -13.87 -7.45
C ALA A 172 20.48 -14.29 -6.14
N ILE A 173 19.69 -14.64 -5.12
CA ILE A 173 20.18 -15.15 -3.83
C ILE A 173 20.91 -16.48 -4.02
N GLY A 174 20.30 -17.42 -4.74
CA GLY A 174 20.88 -18.76 -4.97
C GLY A 174 22.13 -18.78 -5.85
N ARG A 175 22.32 -17.79 -6.74
CA ARG A 175 23.56 -17.65 -7.53
C ARG A 175 24.73 -17.18 -6.68
N ARG A 176 24.49 -16.32 -5.71
CA ARG A 176 25.54 -15.79 -4.83
C ARG A 176 26.03 -16.84 -3.83
N ALA A 177 25.13 -17.61 -3.23
CA ALA A 177 25.47 -18.69 -2.31
C ALA A 177 26.31 -19.83 -2.94
N ARG A 178 26.40 -19.90 -4.28
CA ARG A 178 27.26 -20.85 -5.01
C ARG A 178 28.60 -20.27 -5.43
N ALA A 179 28.79 -18.97 -5.25
CA ALA A 179 29.99 -18.24 -5.66
C ALA A 179 30.92 -17.90 -4.45
N GLU A 180 30.43 -18.14 -3.23
CA GLU A 180 31.16 -18.07 -1.96
C GLU A 180 31.54 -19.48 -1.52
#